data_8e23cf0cc68eb4688162a5917fa23ecf
#
_entry.id   8e23cf0cc68eb4688162a5917fa23ecf
#
_cell.length_a   1.000
_cell.length_b   1.000
_cell.length_c   1.000
_cell.angle_alpha   90.00
_cell.angle_beta   90.00
_cell.angle_gamma   90.00
#
_symmetry.space_group_name_H-M   'P 1'
#
loop_
_entity.id
_entity.type
_entity.pdbx_description
1 polymer ?
#
loop_
_entity_poly.entity_id
_entity_poly.type
_entity_poly.pdbx_seq_one_letter_code
_entity_poly.pdbx_strand_id
1 'polypeptide(L)'
;IRNDEKPLSPHFFDLIVVDESHRSIYNTYQEILDYFNTITLGLTATPTDVIDHNTFQLFECEDGVPTFAYSYDEAVNHIPPFLSNFQVMKIKTKFQDEGINKRTISLEDQQKLMLEGKEIEEINYEGTEIEKKVINRGTNALIVREFMEESIKDANGVLPGKTIFFCISKAHARRVEEIFDSLYPEYKGELAKVLVSEDPRVYGKGGLLDQFVHNDMPRIAISVD
;
A
#
# COMPACT_ATOMS: atom_id res chain seq x y z
N ILE A 1 29.45 2.31 2.85
CA ILE A 1 30.83 2.56 2.40
C ILE A 1 31.58 1.25 2.65
N ARG A 2 32.01 0.54 1.59
CA ARG A 2 32.79 -0.70 1.72
C ARG A 2 34.16 -0.35 2.30
N ASN A 3 34.60 -1.09 3.29
CA ASN A 3 35.83 -0.84 4.06
C ASN A 3 37.16 -0.79 3.27
N ASP A 4 37.15 -1.08 1.95
CA ASP A 4 38.36 -1.22 1.11
C ASP A 4 38.47 -0.14 0.01
N GLU A 5 37.50 0.77 -0.12
CA GLU A 5 37.53 1.86 -1.10
C GLU A 5 37.83 3.19 -0.38
N LYS A 6 38.66 4.01 -1.02
CA LYS A 6 38.91 5.38 -0.52
C LYS A 6 37.58 6.10 -0.40
N PRO A 7 37.29 6.72 0.73
CA PRO A 7 36.05 7.48 0.90
C PRO A 7 35.98 8.57 -0.17
N LEU A 8 34.77 8.80 -0.70
CA LEU A 8 34.52 9.90 -1.63
C LEU A 8 34.85 11.22 -0.94
N SER A 9 35.39 12.17 -1.71
CA SER A 9 35.64 13.53 -1.17
C SER A 9 34.32 14.17 -0.72
N PRO A 10 34.31 14.98 0.36
CA PRO A 10 33.14 15.78 0.72
C PRO A 10 32.62 16.70 -0.40
N HIS A 11 33.47 17.05 -1.36
CA HIS A 11 33.10 17.87 -2.53
C HIS A 11 32.89 17.04 -3.80
N PHE A 12 32.58 15.75 -3.65
CA PHE A 12 32.41 14.86 -4.82
C PHE A 12 31.12 15.15 -5.59
N PHE A 13 30.05 15.51 -4.88
CA PHE A 13 28.75 15.83 -5.48
C PHE A 13 28.49 17.33 -5.41
N ASP A 14 27.91 17.89 -6.47
CA ASP A 14 27.44 19.28 -6.52
C ASP A 14 25.97 19.39 -6.02
N LEU A 15 25.22 18.30 -6.17
CA LEU A 15 23.80 18.21 -5.78
C LEU A 15 23.49 16.80 -5.28
N ILE A 16 22.75 16.72 -4.18
CA ILE A 16 22.14 15.49 -3.69
C ILE A 16 20.62 15.67 -3.73
N VAL A 17 19.91 14.73 -4.39
CA VAL A 17 18.46 14.68 -4.46
C VAL A 17 17.98 13.52 -3.61
N VAL A 18 17.11 13.79 -2.63
CA VAL A 18 16.50 12.81 -1.76
C VAL A 18 15.04 12.70 -2.14
N ASP A 19 14.68 11.61 -2.81
CA ASP A 19 13.29 11.29 -3.14
C ASP A 19 12.60 10.65 -1.95
N GLU A 20 11.27 10.81 -1.84
CA GLU A 20 10.47 10.37 -0.70
C GLU A 20 11.05 10.83 0.65
N SER A 21 11.46 12.10 0.71
CA SER A 21 12.20 12.66 1.82
C SER A 21 11.46 12.59 3.17
N HIS A 22 10.13 12.42 3.16
CA HIS A 22 9.31 12.15 4.35
C HIS A 22 9.57 10.77 4.98
N ARG A 23 10.09 9.81 4.20
CA ARG A 23 10.51 8.48 4.68
C ARG A 23 11.95 8.48 5.16
N SER A 24 12.64 9.63 5.13
CA SER A 24 14.05 9.69 5.45
C SER A 24 14.30 9.10 6.83
N ILE A 25 15.05 8.03 6.84
CA ILE A 25 15.52 7.35 8.03
C ILE A 25 16.54 8.30 8.66
N TYR A 26 16.06 9.08 9.61
CA TYR A 26 16.65 10.25 10.19
C TYR A 26 18.16 10.15 10.49
N ASN A 27 18.60 9.04 11.03
CA ASN A 27 19.97 8.91 11.49
C ASN A 27 20.98 8.58 10.38
N THR A 28 20.59 7.78 9.38
CA THR A 28 21.55 7.30 8.36
C THR A 28 21.74 8.30 7.22
N TYR A 29 20.67 8.99 6.82
CA TYR A 29 20.77 10.00 5.76
C TYR A 29 21.37 11.30 6.26
N GLN A 30 21.13 11.68 7.50
CA GLN A 30 21.74 12.87 8.08
C GLN A 30 23.26 12.79 8.04
N GLU A 31 23.86 11.68 8.44
CA GLU A 31 25.31 11.49 8.36
C GLU A 31 25.86 11.66 6.95
N ILE A 32 25.10 11.21 5.93
CA ILE A 32 25.48 11.36 4.52
C ILE A 32 25.39 12.83 4.09
N LEU A 33 24.31 13.51 4.45
CA LEU A 33 24.09 14.91 4.08
C LEU A 33 25.08 15.83 4.78
N ASP A 34 25.40 15.57 6.07
CA ASP A 34 26.38 16.31 6.85
C ASP A 34 27.82 16.10 6.33
N TYR A 35 28.09 14.92 5.73
CA TYR A 35 29.42 14.61 5.19
C TYR A 35 29.73 15.36 3.88
N PHE A 36 28.74 15.49 2.98
CA PHE A 36 28.95 16.13 1.69
C PHE A 36 28.64 17.63 1.76
N ASN A 37 29.61 18.45 1.37
CA ASN A 37 29.41 19.89 1.24
C ASN A 37 28.77 20.20 -0.14
N THR A 38 27.45 20.09 -0.20
CA THR A 38 26.69 20.15 -1.47
C THR A 38 25.31 20.78 -1.25
N ILE A 39 24.66 21.18 -2.34
CA ILE A 39 23.25 21.57 -2.32
C ILE A 39 22.41 20.30 -2.15
N THR A 40 21.42 20.36 -1.25
CA THR A 40 20.52 19.25 -0.98
C THR A 40 19.10 19.61 -1.38
N LEU A 41 18.45 18.72 -2.14
CA LEU A 41 17.06 18.86 -2.58
C LEU A 41 16.23 17.69 -2.07
N GLY A 42 15.26 17.93 -1.19
CA GLY A 42 14.26 16.94 -0.76
C GLY A 42 13.00 17.01 -1.62
N LEU A 43 12.54 15.87 -2.09
CA LEU A 43 11.27 15.72 -2.82
C LEU A 43 10.32 14.85 -1.98
N THR A 44 9.06 15.27 -1.87
CA THR A 44 7.99 14.48 -1.22
C THR A 44 6.63 14.83 -1.78
N ALA A 45 5.77 13.83 -1.94
CA ALA A 45 4.36 14.02 -2.29
C ALA A 45 3.48 14.31 -1.07
N THR A 46 3.97 14.02 0.14
CA THR A 46 3.22 14.15 1.39
C THR A 46 4.02 14.91 2.44
N PRO A 47 4.21 16.24 2.28
CA PRO A 47 4.82 17.04 3.33
C PRO A 47 3.85 17.06 4.52
N THR A 48 4.24 16.48 5.66
CA THR A 48 3.41 16.45 6.86
C THR A 48 4.08 17.24 7.98
N ASP A 49 3.38 18.25 8.48
CA ASP A 49 3.79 19.04 9.63
C ASP A 49 3.78 18.26 10.95
N VAL A 50 3.07 17.13 11.00
CA VAL A 50 2.70 16.46 12.26
C VAL A 50 3.67 15.35 12.67
N ILE A 51 4.33 14.69 11.71
CA ILE A 51 5.17 13.52 12.00
C ILE A 51 6.66 13.85 11.88
N ASP A 52 7.04 14.83 11.07
CA ASP A 52 8.42 15.09 10.70
C ASP A 52 8.85 16.56 10.78
N HIS A 53 8.71 17.18 11.94
CA HIS A 53 9.46 18.44 12.20
C HIS A 53 10.94 18.32 11.85
N ASN A 54 11.44 17.10 11.81
CA ASN A 54 12.82 16.77 11.55
C ASN A 54 13.17 16.80 10.05
N THR A 55 12.23 16.50 9.13
CA THR A 55 12.51 16.54 7.69
C THR A 55 12.74 17.97 7.21
N PHE A 56 11.93 18.92 7.65
CA PHE A 56 12.12 20.33 7.32
C PHE A 56 13.43 20.88 7.91
N GLN A 57 13.80 20.46 9.12
CA GLN A 57 15.08 20.82 9.74
C GLN A 57 16.26 20.21 8.98
N LEU A 58 16.15 18.96 8.51
CA LEU A 58 17.19 18.28 7.72
C LEU A 58 17.53 19.03 6.43
N PHE A 59 16.53 19.67 5.83
CA PHE A 59 16.68 20.47 4.60
C PHE A 59 16.79 21.98 4.89
N GLU A 60 17.01 22.36 6.15
CA GLU A 60 17.16 23.76 6.59
C GLU A 60 16.01 24.67 6.12
N CYS A 61 14.79 24.12 6.03
CA CYS A 61 13.60 24.89 5.68
C CYS A 61 13.19 25.77 6.85
N GLU A 62 13.17 27.08 6.64
CA GLU A 62 12.75 28.07 7.66
C GLU A 62 11.27 27.85 8.02
N ASP A 63 10.96 27.94 9.31
CA ASP A 63 9.59 27.86 9.86
C ASP A 63 8.79 26.59 9.52
N GLY A 64 9.47 25.51 9.11
CA GLY A 64 8.80 24.25 8.73
C GLY A 64 7.99 24.34 7.42
N VAL A 65 8.32 25.30 6.56
CA VAL A 65 7.64 25.50 5.27
C VAL A 65 8.57 25.02 4.14
N PRO A 66 8.07 24.17 3.19
CA PRO A 66 8.87 23.76 2.06
C PRO A 66 9.23 24.96 1.17
N THR A 67 10.40 24.93 0.56
CA THR A 67 10.85 25.98 -0.36
C THR A 67 9.90 26.17 -1.55
N PHE A 68 9.26 25.09 -1.99
CA PHE A 68 8.23 25.07 -3.03
C PHE A 68 7.19 24.01 -2.71
N ALA A 69 5.92 24.34 -2.91
CA ALA A 69 4.81 23.39 -2.82
C ALA A 69 3.86 23.59 -4.02
N TYR A 70 3.36 22.47 -4.56
CA TYR A 70 2.30 22.44 -5.56
C TYR A 70 1.23 21.49 -5.03
N SER A 71 0.12 22.07 -4.59
CA SER A 71 -0.89 21.32 -3.85
C SER A 71 -1.71 20.39 -4.77
N TYR A 72 -2.34 19.38 -4.17
CA TYR A 72 -3.27 18.49 -4.85
C TYR A 72 -4.42 19.30 -5.52
N ASP A 73 -4.97 20.27 -4.79
CA ASP A 73 -6.08 21.10 -5.30
C ASP A 73 -5.65 21.94 -6.51
N GLU A 74 -4.46 22.50 -6.50
CA GLU A 74 -3.89 23.21 -7.65
C GLU A 74 -3.74 22.26 -8.85
N ALA A 75 -3.25 21.05 -8.63
CA ALA A 75 -3.03 20.06 -9.67
C ALA A 75 -4.32 19.54 -10.30
N VAL A 76 -5.37 19.33 -9.50
CA VAL A 76 -6.71 18.92 -9.99
C VAL A 76 -7.42 20.04 -10.72
N ASN A 77 -7.30 21.28 -10.26
CA ASN A 77 -7.98 22.44 -10.85
C ASN A 77 -7.19 23.10 -11.98
N HIS A 78 -5.98 22.62 -12.27
CA HIS A 78 -5.19 23.11 -13.42
C HIS A 78 -5.89 22.81 -14.75
N ILE A 79 -5.64 23.62 -15.79
CA ILE A 79 -6.24 23.45 -17.12
C ILE A 79 -5.11 23.22 -18.16
N PRO A 80 -4.95 22.04 -18.74
CA PRO A 80 -5.63 20.76 -18.39
C PRO A 80 -5.21 20.24 -17.01
N PRO A 81 -6.05 19.46 -16.32
CA PRO A 81 -5.72 18.95 -15.00
C PRO A 81 -4.52 17.98 -15.03
N PHE A 82 -3.62 18.10 -14.06
CA PHE A 82 -2.48 17.20 -13.90
C PHE A 82 -2.83 15.97 -13.05
N LEU A 83 -3.79 16.08 -12.14
CA LEU A 83 -4.29 14.99 -11.31
C LEU A 83 -5.81 14.86 -11.46
N SER A 84 -6.30 13.65 -11.30
CA SER A 84 -7.73 13.37 -11.23
C SER A 84 -8.25 13.58 -9.82
N ASN A 85 -9.51 14.00 -9.70
CA ASN A 85 -10.19 14.01 -8.41
C ASN A 85 -10.42 12.59 -7.92
N PHE A 86 -10.56 12.41 -6.60
CA PHE A 86 -10.78 11.10 -5.98
C PHE A 86 -11.95 11.14 -5.00
N GLN A 87 -12.50 9.97 -4.73
CA GLN A 87 -13.48 9.75 -3.67
C GLN A 87 -12.94 8.68 -2.72
N VAL A 88 -13.13 8.90 -1.43
CA VAL A 88 -12.72 7.93 -0.40
C VAL A 88 -13.96 7.22 0.13
N MET A 89 -14.03 5.90 -0.06
CA MET A 89 -15.01 5.04 0.56
C MET A 89 -14.33 4.21 1.66
N LYS A 90 -14.86 4.26 2.88
CA LYS A 90 -14.38 3.43 4.00
C LYS A 90 -15.34 2.28 4.22
N ILE A 91 -14.87 1.06 3.97
CA ILE A 91 -15.60 -0.17 4.28
C ILE A 91 -15.00 -0.76 5.54
N LYS A 92 -15.82 -0.98 6.55
CA LYS A 92 -15.42 -1.64 7.80
C LYS A 92 -16.32 -2.81 8.07
N THR A 93 -15.72 -3.91 8.49
CA THR A 93 -16.49 -5.05 8.99
C THR A 93 -16.63 -4.98 10.50
N LYS A 94 -17.64 -5.65 11.04
CA LYS A 94 -17.84 -5.76 12.49
C LYS A 94 -16.57 -6.26 13.20
N PHE A 95 -15.87 -7.19 12.61
CA PHE A 95 -14.61 -7.73 13.18
C PHE A 95 -13.47 -6.70 13.18
N GLN A 96 -13.41 -5.82 12.18
CA GLN A 96 -12.41 -4.74 12.16
C GLN A 96 -12.69 -3.66 13.21
N ASP A 97 -13.96 -3.41 13.53
CA ASP A 97 -14.34 -2.42 14.56
C ASP A 97 -14.29 -3.00 15.97
N GLU A 98 -14.81 -4.22 16.19
CA GLU A 98 -15.02 -4.82 17.50
C GLU A 98 -13.99 -5.92 17.86
N GLY A 99 -13.11 -6.29 16.91
CA GLY A 99 -12.20 -7.42 17.04
C GLY A 99 -12.87 -8.79 16.93
N ILE A 100 -12.09 -9.85 17.02
CA ILE A 100 -12.56 -11.24 17.06
C ILE A 100 -12.49 -11.72 18.50
N ASN A 101 -13.64 -11.90 19.12
CA ASN A 101 -13.77 -12.36 20.50
C ASN A 101 -15.09 -13.14 20.66
N LYS A 102 -15.31 -13.72 21.85
CA LYS A 102 -16.50 -14.52 22.15
C LYS A 102 -17.82 -13.84 21.80
N ARG A 103 -17.91 -12.49 21.85
CA ARG A 103 -19.14 -11.74 21.56
C ARG A 103 -19.36 -11.52 20.06
N THR A 104 -18.29 -11.48 19.29
CA THR A 104 -18.34 -11.20 17.85
C THR A 104 -18.39 -12.45 16.99
N ILE A 105 -17.96 -13.62 17.53
CA ILE A 105 -18.00 -14.92 16.86
C ILE A 105 -19.41 -15.52 16.95
N SER A 106 -19.92 -16.05 15.83
CA SER A 106 -21.23 -16.72 15.81
C SER A 106 -21.27 -17.96 16.72
N LEU A 107 -22.45 -18.31 17.20
CA LEU A 107 -22.63 -19.54 18.02
C LEU A 107 -22.18 -20.83 17.30
N GLU A 108 -22.40 -20.89 15.97
CA GLU A 108 -21.98 -22.02 15.15
C GLU A 108 -20.45 -22.13 15.08
N ASP A 109 -19.77 -21.01 14.91
CA ASP A 109 -18.30 -20.98 14.85
C ASP A 109 -17.70 -21.23 16.24
N GLN A 110 -18.33 -20.77 17.32
CA GLN A 110 -17.95 -21.13 18.68
C GLN A 110 -18.02 -22.65 18.90
N GLN A 111 -19.09 -23.30 18.45
CA GLN A 111 -19.21 -24.76 18.54
C GLN A 111 -18.14 -25.50 17.74
N LYS A 112 -17.80 -25.02 16.54
CA LYS A 112 -16.71 -25.60 15.72
C LYS A 112 -15.35 -25.47 16.43
N LEU A 113 -15.06 -24.32 16.99
CA LEU A 113 -13.83 -24.06 17.73
C LEU A 113 -13.70 -24.96 18.97
N MET A 114 -14.82 -25.17 19.71
CA MET A 114 -14.85 -26.11 20.84
C MET A 114 -14.59 -27.56 20.39
N LEU A 115 -15.15 -27.98 19.26
CA LEU A 115 -14.90 -29.31 18.69
C LEU A 115 -13.42 -29.49 18.25
N GLU A 116 -12.75 -28.42 17.88
CA GLU A 116 -11.32 -28.39 17.56
C GLU A 116 -10.43 -28.31 18.81
N GLY A 117 -11.01 -28.28 20.00
CA GLY A 117 -10.26 -28.25 21.27
C GLY A 117 -9.66 -26.89 21.61
N LYS A 118 -10.18 -25.80 21.00
CA LYS A 118 -9.75 -24.42 21.28
C LYS A 118 -10.63 -23.79 22.34
N GLU A 119 -10.02 -23.17 23.33
CA GLU A 119 -10.74 -22.42 24.36
C GLU A 119 -11.17 -21.05 23.79
N ILE A 120 -12.48 -20.79 23.78
CA ILE A 120 -13.05 -19.57 23.19
C ILE A 120 -12.62 -18.32 23.98
N GLU A 121 -12.39 -18.47 25.27
CA GLU A 121 -11.92 -17.41 26.17
C GLU A 121 -10.52 -16.91 25.81
N GLU A 122 -9.69 -17.72 25.17
CA GLU A 122 -8.35 -17.35 24.70
C GLU A 122 -8.37 -16.61 23.37
N ILE A 123 -9.51 -16.64 22.65
CA ILE A 123 -9.66 -15.94 21.37
C ILE A 123 -10.04 -14.49 21.65
N ASN A 124 -9.04 -13.63 21.60
CA ASN A 124 -9.23 -12.18 21.73
C ASN A 124 -8.23 -11.46 20.82
N TYR A 125 -8.69 -11.05 19.64
CA TYR A 125 -7.89 -10.30 18.67
C TYR A 125 -8.53 -8.95 18.44
N GLU A 126 -7.75 -7.88 18.60
CA GLU A 126 -8.19 -6.53 18.27
C GLU A 126 -8.34 -6.37 16.75
N GLY A 127 -9.19 -5.43 16.31
CA GLY A 127 -9.42 -5.17 14.89
C GLY A 127 -8.14 -4.89 14.09
N THR A 128 -7.15 -4.27 14.74
CA THR A 128 -5.81 -3.99 14.16
C THR A 128 -4.91 -5.22 13.99
N GLU A 129 -5.24 -6.32 14.66
CA GLU A 129 -4.51 -7.60 14.59
C GLU A 129 -5.07 -8.56 13.55
N ILE A 130 -6.29 -8.26 13.04
CA ILE A 130 -6.90 -9.01 11.96
C ILE A 130 -6.03 -8.84 10.71
N GLU A 131 -5.85 -9.92 9.97
CA GLU A 131 -4.96 -10.07 8.81
C GLU A 131 -3.45 -10.08 9.14
N LYS A 132 -3.05 -9.58 10.30
CA LYS A 132 -1.65 -9.72 10.76
C LYS A 132 -1.43 -11.03 11.50
N LYS A 133 -2.29 -11.34 12.48
CA LYS A 133 -2.23 -12.53 13.33
C LYS A 133 -3.29 -13.57 12.98
N VAL A 134 -4.47 -13.09 12.54
CA VAL A 134 -5.61 -13.95 12.17
C VAL A 134 -6.13 -13.56 10.81
N ILE A 135 -6.09 -14.49 9.88
CA ILE A 135 -6.62 -14.29 8.53
C ILE A 135 -8.09 -14.70 8.54
N ASN A 136 -8.98 -13.74 8.29
CA ASN A 136 -10.41 -14.01 8.17
C ASN A 136 -10.84 -14.08 6.71
N ARG A 137 -11.01 -15.32 6.20
CA ARG A 137 -11.42 -15.54 4.81
C ARG A 137 -12.79 -14.93 4.49
N GLY A 138 -13.72 -14.93 5.45
CA GLY A 138 -15.05 -14.35 5.30
C GLY A 138 -15.00 -12.83 5.14
N THR A 139 -14.19 -12.17 5.95
CA THR A 139 -13.95 -10.71 5.85
C THR A 139 -13.36 -10.34 4.50
N ASN A 140 -12.33 -11.05 4.03
CA ASN A 140 -11.71 -10.78 2.75
C ASN A 140 -12.65 -11.04 1.57
N ALA A 141 -13.47 -12.09 1.64
CA ALA A 141 -14.49 -12.34 0.64
C ALA A 141 -15.57 -11.24 0.59
N LEU A 142 -15.95 -10.69 1.75
CA LEU A 142 -16.85 -9.54 1.81
C LEU A 142 -16.23 -8.29 1.17
N ILE A 143 -14.99 -7.97 1.53
CA ILE A 143 -14.27 -6.83 0.94
C ILE A 143 -14.19 -6.94 -0.58
N VAL A 144 -13.88 -8.13 -1.10
CA VAL A 144 -13.82 -8.38 -2.54
C VAL A 144 -15.17 -8.17 -3.22
N ARG A 145 -16.28 -8.64 -2.61
CA ARG A 145 -17.63 -8.44 -3.15
C ARG A 145 -18.01 -6.97 -3.16
N GLU A 146 -17.86 -6.27 -2.03
CA GLU A 146 -18.16 -4.84 -1.91
C GLU A 146 -17.34 -4.02 -2.91
N PHE A 147 -16.06 -4.36 -3.07
CA PHE A 147 -15.23 -3.73 -4.09
C PHE A 147 -15.79 -3.96 -5.49
N MET A 148 -16.15 -5.21 -5.82
CA MET A 148 -16.71 -5.53 -7.13
C MET A 148 -18.07 -4.88 -7.37
N GLU A 149 -18.85 -4.57 -6.35
CA GLU A 149 -20.13 -3.86 -6.47
C GLU A 149 -19.93 -2.36 -6.62
N GLU A 150 -19.14 -1.75 -5.74
CA GLU A 150 -19.05 -0.30 -5.57
C GLU A 150 -17.95 0.38 -6.40
N SER A 151 -17.01 -0.39 -6.96
CA SER A 151 -15.92 0.19 -7.75
C SER A 151 -16.43 0.90 -9.00
N ILE A 152 -15.69 1.90 -9.45
CA ILE A 152 -15.92 2.54 -10.75
C ILE A 152 -15.74 1.49 -11.85
N LYS A 153 -16.78 1.31 -12.65
CA LYS A 153 -16.79 0.32 -13.73
C LYS A 153 -16.21 0.87 -15.02
N ASP A 154 -15.80 -0.04 -15.88
CA ASP A 154 -15.43 0.26 -17.26
C ASP A 154 -16.62 0.80 -18.09
N ALA A 155 -16.37 1.17 -19.32
CA ALA A 155 -17.39 1.72 -20.20
C ALA A 155 -18.59 0.77 -20.46
N ASN A 156 -18.41 -0.53 -20.24
CA ASN A 156 -19.46 -1.53 -20.36
C ASN A 156 -20.28 -1.71 -19.06
N GLY A 157 -19.86 -1.09 -17.97
CA GLY A 157 -20.53 -1.17 -16.68
C GLY A 157 -20.38 -2.51 -15.96
N VAL A 158 -19.46 -3.37 -16.38
CA VAL A 158 -19.32 -4.76 -15.89
C VAL A 158 -18.08 -4.92 -15.02
N LEU A 159 -16.91 -4.57 -15.53
CA LEU A 159 -15.64 -4.77 -14.86
C LEU A 159 -15.18 -3.53 -14.11
N PRO A 160 -14.46 -3.70 -12.99
CA PRO A 160 -13.79 -2.57 -12.35
C PRO A 160 -12.75 -1.96 -13.30
N GLY A 161 -12.49 -0.68 -13.15
CA GLY A 161 -11.33 -0.03 -13.75
C GLY A 161 -10.02 -0.68 -13.27
N LYS A 162 -8.89 -0.31 -13.87
CA LYS A 162 -7.57 -0.77 -13.39
C LYS A 162 -7.40 -0.37 -11.93
N THR A 163 -7.14 -1.35 -11.07
CA THR A 163 -7.14 -1.19 -9.62
C THR A 163 -5.92 -1.84 -9.00
N ILE A 164 -5.38 -1.22 -7.95
CA ILE A 164 -4.32 -1.80 -7.14
C ILE A 164 -4.88 -2.12 -5.76
N PHE A 165 -4.74 -3.36 -5.33
CA PHE A 165 -5.02 -3.82 -3.97
C PHE A 165 -3.72 -3.88 -3.19
N PHE A 166 -3.62 -3.17 -2.08
CA PHE A 166 -2.50 -3.28 -1.17
C PHE A 166 -2.83 -4.24 -0.04
N CYS A 167 -2.00 -5.26 0.10
CA CYS A 167 -2.11 -6.29 1.13
C CYS A 167 -0.99 -6.16 2.15
N ILE A 168 -1.26 -6.56 3.39
CA ILE A 168 -0.28 -6.47 4.50
C ILE A 168 0.83 -7.51 4.44
N SER A 169 0.68 -8.54 3.60
CA SER A 169 1.70 -9.59 3.42
C SER A 169 1.47 -10.35 2.11
N LYS A 170 2.53 -11.04 1.63
CA LYS A 170 2.45 -11.90 0.45
C LYS A 170 1.46 -13.05 0.62
N ALA A 171 1.33 -13.60 1.82
CA ALA A 171 0.35 -14.64 2.12
C ALA A 171 -1.08 -14.09 2.04
N HIS A 172 -1.30 -12.85 2.49
CA HIS A 172 -2.57 -12.15 2.35
C HIS A 172 -2.87 -11.88 0.86
N ALA A 173 -1.92 -11.37 0.10
CA ALA A 173 -2.08 -11.11 -1.34
C ALA A 173 -2.50 -12.35 -2.12
N ARG A 174 -1.84 -13.49 -1.93
CA ARG A 174 -2.20 -14.77 -2.56
C ARG A 174 -3.61 -15.22 -2.19
N ARG A 175 -4.01 -15.05 -0.93
CA ARG A 175 -5.34 -15.41 -0.48
C ARG A 175 -6.42 -14.53 -1.10
N VAL A 176 -6.16 -13.24 -1.26
CA VAL A 176 -7.08 -12.32 -1.95
C VAL A 176 -7.23 -12.72 -3.42
N GLU A 177 -6.15 -13.11 -4.11
CA GLU A 177 -6.19 -13.66 -5.48
C GLU A 177 -7.07 -14.92 -5.53
N GLU A 178 -6.85 -15.90 -4.64
CA GLU A 178 -7.68 -17.11 -4.54
C GLU A 178 -9.17 -16.80 -4.30
N ILE A 179 -9.48 -15.76 -3.55
CA ILE A 179 -10.86 -15.32 -3.30
C ILE A 179 -11.47 -14.75 -4.58
N PHE A 180 -10.76 -13.91 -5.33
CA PHE A 180 -11.21 -13.44 -6.63
C PHE A 180 -11.51 -14.61 -7.57
N ASP A 181 -10.59 -15.57 -7.68
CA ASP A 181 -10.76 -16.74 -8.54
C ASP A 181 -11.95 -17.60 -8.12
N SER A 182 -12.19 -17.73 -6.81
CA SER A 182 -13.31 -18.50 -6.27
C SER A 182 -14.67 -17.82 -6.45
N LEU A 183 -14.73 -16.49 -6.30
CA LEU A 183 -15.97 -15.72 -6.40
C LEU A 183 -16.36 -15.39 -7.84
N TYR A 184 -15.38 -15.29 -8.73
CA TYR A 184 -15.54 -14.88 -10.12
C TYR A 184 -14.85 -15.87 -11.09
N PRO A 185 -15.26 -17.17 -11.07
CA PRO A 185 -14.61 -18.22 -11.84
C PRO A 185 -14.76 -18.04 -13.36
N GLU A 186 -15.72 -17.22 -13.82
CA GLU A 186 -15.92 -16.87 -15.22
C GLU A 186 -14.71 -16.19 -15.86
N TYR A 187 -13.88 -15.50 -15.07
CA TYR A 187 -12.65 -14.86 -15.54
C TYR A 187 -11.43 -15.80 -15.54
N LYS A 188 -11.59 -17.07 -15.16
CA LYS A 188 -10.57 -18.13 -15.25
C LYS A 188 -9.23 -17.75 -14.59
N GLY A 189 -9.28 -16.99 -13.51
CA GLY A 189 -8.08 -16.52 -12.82
C GLY A 189 -7.35 -15.35 -13.49
N GLU A 190 -7.94 -14.71 -14.50
CA GLU A 190 -7.30 -13.58 -15.19
C GLU A 190 -7.69 -12.22 -14.63
N LEU A 191 -8.71 -12.14 -13.78
CA LEU A 191 -9.25 -10.87 -13.26
C LEU A 191 -8.26 -10.14 -12.34
N ALA A 192 -7.68 -10.88 -11.40
CA ALA A 192 -6.77 -10.36 -10.39
C ALA A 192 -5.46 -11.16 -10.37
N LYS A 193 -4.32 -10.49 -10.23
CA LYS A 193 -2.99 -11.11 -10.18
C LYS A 193 -2.14 -10.51 -9.09
N VAL A 194 -1.42 -11.37 -8.37
CA VAL A 194 -0.41 -10.94 -7.40
C VAL A 194 0.83 -10.44 -8.13
N LEU A 195 1.20 -9.19 -7.88
CA LEU A 195 2.39 -8.52 -8.41
C LEU A 195 3.32 -8.18 -7.25
N VAL A 196 4.34 -9.00 -7.03
CA VAL A 196 5.38 -8.79 -6.02
C VAL A 196 6.75 -8.80 -6.65
N SER A 197 7.66 -8.00 -6.12
CA SER A 197 8.97 -7.73 -6.74
C SER A 197 9.86 -8.97 -6.91
N GLU A 198 9.68 -9.99 -6.09
CA GLU A 198 10.48 -11.21 -6.15
C GLU A 198 9.95 -12.24 -7.16
N ASP A 199 8.77 -12.03 -7.72
CA ASP A 199 8.24 -12.93 -8.76
C ASP A 199 8.82 -12.54 -10.12
N PRO A 200 9.65 -13.39 -10.74
CA PRO A 200 10.28 -13.07 -12.03
C PRO A 200 9.26 -12.91 -13.17
N ARG A 201 8.03 -13.41 -13.00
CA ARG A 201 6.96 -13.26 -14.00
C ARG A 201 6.38 -11.84 -14.04
N VAL A 202 6.67 -11.02 -13.03
CA VAL A 202 6.13 -9.65 -12.92
C VAL A 202 6.75 -8.73 -13.95
N TYR A 203 8.06 -8.83 -14.14
CA TYR A 203 8.84 -7.88 -14.94
C TYR A 203 9.10 -8.35 -16.35
N GLY A 204 9.49 -7.40 -17.20
CA GLY A 204 9.85 -7.63 -18.59
C GLY A 204 8.68 -7.50 -19.56
N LYS A 205 9.00 -7.55 -20.84
CA LYS A 205 8.03 -7.45 -21.92
C LYS A 205 7.08 -8.67 -21.90
N GLY A 206 5.80 -8.45 -21.76
CA GLY A 206 4.80 -9.49 -21.60
C GLY A 206 4.70 -10.05 -20.17
N GLY A 207 5.42 -9.50 -19.20
CA GLY A 207 5.28 -9.84 -17.78
C GLY A 207 3.94 -9.35 -17.21
N LEU A 208 3.61 -9.78 -15.98
CA LEU A 208 2.32 -9.46 -15.35
C LEU A 208 2.09 -7.94 -15.21
N LEU A 209 3.12 -7.18 -14.93
CA LEU A 209 3.03 -5.73 -14.84
C LEU A 209 2.76 -5.10 -16.22
N ASP A 210 3.46 -5.57 -17.25
CA ASP A 210 3.25 -5.12 -18.63
C ASP A 210 1.81 -5.45 -19.10
N GLN A 211 1.33 -6.65 -18.79
CA GLN A 211 -0.06 -7.06 -19.06
C GLN A 211 -1.05 -6.16 -18.29
N PHE A 212 -0.81 -5.90 -16.99
CA PHE A 212 -1.69 -5.02 -16.21
C PHE A 212 -1.77 -3.61 -16.80
N VAL A 213 -0.67 -3.07 -17.31
CA VAL A 213 -0.64 -1.72 -17.87
C VAL A 213 -1.28 -1.65 -19.25
N HIS A 214 -1.00 -2.62 -20.14
CA HIS A 214 -1.30 -2.51 -21.57
C HIS A 214 -2.46 -3.39 -22.05
N ASN A 215 -2.77 -4.48 -21.36
CA ASN A 215 -3.84 -5.38 -21.76
C ASN A 215 -5.15 -5.09 -21.02
N ASP A 216 -6.25 -5.64 -21.48
CA ASP A 216 -7.54 -5.55 -20.78
C ASP A 216 -7.51 -6.30 -19.44
N MET A 217 -6.92 -7.48 -19.42
CA MET A 217 -6.67 -8.29 -18.20
C MET A 217 -5.18 -8.36 -17.86
N PRO A 218 -4.82 -8.46 -16.58
CA PRO A 218 -5.67 -8.38 -15.40
C PRO A 218 -6.20 -6.96 -15.14
N ARG A 219 -7.37 -6.86 -14.50
CA ARG A 219 -7.94 -5.59 -14.03
C ARG A 219 -7.40 -5.18 -12.68
N ILE A 220 -7.04 -6.15 -11.86
CA ILE A 220 -6.66 -5.96 -10.47
C ILE A 220 -5.22 -6.45 -10.26
N ALA A 221 -4.35 -5.53 -9.86
CA ALA A 221 -3.00 -5.82 -9.39
C ALA A 221 -3.02 -5.92 -7.86
N ILE A 222 -2.64 -7.07 -7.30
CA ILE A 222 -2.57 -7.27 -5.86
C ILE A 222 -1.11 -7.18 -5.45
N SER A 223 -0.78 -6.16 -4.64
CA SER A 223 0.59 -5.88 -4.21
C SER A 223 0.73 -5.90 -2.69
N VAL A 224 1.96 -5.87 -2.23
CA VAL A 224 2.31 -5.75 -0.81
C VAL A 224 3.13 -4.48 -0.66
N ASP A 225 2.82 -3.70 0.36
CA ASP A 225 3.55 -2.49 0.71
C ASP A 225 4.93 -2.82 1.35
#